data_3f0ec92aad48b9d8372a4dee19fbf33a
#
_entry.id   3f0ec92aad48b9d8372a4dee19fbf33a
#
_cell.length_a   1.000
_cell.length_b   1.000
_cell.length_c   1.000
_cell.angle_alpha   90.00
_cell.angle_beta   90.00
_cell.angle_gamma   90.00
#
_symmetry.space_group_name_H-M   'P 1'
#
loop_
_entity.id
_entity.type
_entity.pdbx_description
1 polymer ?
#
loop_
_entity_poly.entity_id
_entity_poly.type
_entity_poly.pdbx_seq_one_letter_code
_entity_poly.pdbx_strand_id
1 'polypeptide(L)'
;LRQRSRPYLFSNSLPPAVVGASIEMFRMLAESDELHDRLVANVEHFRRGMLDAGFDIKPTQSAICAVMLYDAKLSQDFAAKLQDEGVFVTGFYYPVVPKGEARIRVQVSAGHTTEQLDRCIAAFIKVGKELNVLK
;
A
#
# COMPACT_ATOMS: atom_id res chain seq x y z
N LEU A 1 -10.06 11.96 -29.21
CA LEU A 1 -9.61 10.68 -28.66
C LEU A 1 -10.53 9.53 -29.10
N ARG A 2 -11.85 9.61 -28.88
CA ARG A 2 -12.82 8.54 -29.24
C ARG A 2 -12.72 8.05 -30.68
N GLN A 3 -12.44 8.95 -31.63
CA GLN A 3 -12.36 8.68 -33.07
C GLN A 3 -10.97 8.24 -33.54
N ARG A 4 -9.92 8.38 -32.71
CA ARG A 4 -8.51 8.17 -33.10
C ARG A 4 -7.81 7.11 -32.24
N SER A 5 -8.31 6.81 -31.05
CA SER A 5 -7.73 5.77 -30.19
C SER A 5 -8.16 4.40 -30.68
N ARG A 6 -7.24 3.67 -31.30
CA ARG A 6 -7.51 2.31 -31.80
C ARG A 6 -8.01 1.36 -30.70
N PRO A 7 -7.40 1.33 -29.48
CA PRO A 7 -7.92 0.48 -28.41
C PRO A 7 -9.38 0.80 -28.05
N TYR A 8 -9.78 2.08 -28.11
CA TYR A 8 -11.15 2.49 -27.83
C TYR A 8 -12.12 2.11 -28.96
N LEU A 9 -11.69 2.21 -30.24
CA LEU A 9 -12.53 1.90 -31.39
C LEU A 9 -12.72 0.39 -31.59
N PHE A 10 -11.74 -0.43 -31.21
CA PHE A 10 -11.71 -1.86 -31.50
C PHE A 10 -11.78 -2.74 -30.24
N SER A 11 -11.99 -2.15 -29.06
CA SER A 11 -12.28 -2.90 -27.83
C SER A 11 -13.79 -3.11 -27.69
N ASN A 12 -14.17 -4.16 -26.98
CA ASN A 12 -15.56 -4.38 -26.59
C ASN A 12 -16.04 -3.29 -25.62
N SER A 13 -17.34 -3.04 -25.63
CA SER A 13 -17.97 -2.18 -24.62
C SER A 13 -17.75 -2.76 -23.22
N LEU A 14 -17.63 -1.86 -22.22
CA LEU A 14 -17.60 -2.29 -20.82
C LEU A 14 -18.88 -3.06 -20.48
N PRO A 15 -18.79 -4.16 -19.72
CA PRO A 15 -19.96 -4.90 -19.28
C PRO A 15 -20.92 -3.98 -18.50
N PRO A 16 -22.25 -4.04 -18.76
CA PRO A 16 -23.21 -3.15 -18.09
C PRO A 16 -23.16 -3.22 -16.56
N ALA A 17 -22.90 -4.39 -15.99
CA ALA A 17 -22.75 -4.55 -14.53
C ALA A 17 -21.56 -3.76 -13.97
N VAL A 18 -20.42 -3.73 -14.68
CA VAL A 18 -19.25 -2.94 -14.31
C VAL A 18 -19.57 -1.44 -14.40
N VAL A 19 -20.25 -1.03 -15.46
CA VAL A 19 -20.67 0.38 -15.64
C VAL A 19 -21.63 0.80 -14.53
N GLY A 20 -22.64 -0.01 -14.23
CA GLY A 20 -23.59 0.26 -13.15
C GLY A 20 -22.91 0.40 -11.78
N ALA A 21 -22.03 -0.54 -11.44
CA ALA A 21 -21.24 -0.46 -10.19
C ALA A 21 -20.34 0.77 -10.14
N SER A 22 -19.71 1.14 -11.27
CA SER A 22 -18.85 2.34 -11.32
C SER A 22 -19.65 3.64 -11.16
N ILE A 23 -20.85 3.73 -11.75
CA ILE A 23 -21.71 4.90 -11.58
C ILE A 23 -22.11 5.06 -10.12
N GLU A 24 -22.51 3.96 -9.46
CA GLU A 24 -22.89 3.99 -8.04
C GLU A 24 -21.70 4.35 -7.14
N MET A 25 -20.52 3.81 -7.42
CA MET A 25 -19.29 4.16 -6.70
C MET A 25 -19.00 5.67 -6.80
N PHE A 26 -19.07 6.26 -7.99
CA PHE A 26 -18.85 7.69 -8.16
C PHE A 26 -19.93 8.54 -7.47
N ARG A 27 -21.19 8.08 -7.46
CA ARG A 27 -22.26 8.73 -6.72
C ARG A 27 -21.96 8.76 -5.21
N MET A 28 -21.56 7.63 -4.64
CA MET A 28 -21.20 7.53 -3.23
C MET A 28 -20.02 8.45 -2.88
N LEU A 29 -19.00 8.50 -3.73
CA LEU A 29 -17.83 9.39 -3.53
C LEU A 29 -18.19 10.87 -3.62
N ALA A 30 -19.20 11.25 -4.44
CA ALA A 30 -19.65 12.62 -4.53
C ALA A 30 -20.54 13.06 -3.33
N GLU A 31 -21.13 12.10 -2.61
CA GLU A 31 -22.03 12.37 -1.49
C GLU A 31 -21.33 12.43 -0.13
N SER A 32 -20.13 11.84 0.01
CA SER A 32 -19.42 11.77 1.29
C SER A 32 -17.91 11.65 1.13
N ASP A 33 -17.19 12.46 1.89
CA ASP A 33 -15.73 12.41 2.03
C ASP A 33 -15.26 11.50 3.20
N GLU A 34 -16.18 10.91 3.96
CA GLU A 34 -15.87 10.16 5.19
C GLU A 34 -14.83 9.06 5.00
N LEU A 35 -14.98 8.25 3.94
CA LEU A 35 -14.02 7.17 3.64
C LEU A 35 -12.67 7.71 3.19
N HIS A 36 -12.65 8.83 2.47
CA HIS A 36 -11.43 9.50 2.07
C HIS A 36 -10.68 10.05 3.29
N ASP A 37 -11.38 10.75 4.17
CA ASP A 37 -10.79 11.34 5.38
C ASP A 37 -10.25 10.26 6.32
N ARG A 38 -10.97 9.15 6.48
CA ARG A 38 -10.48 7.98 7.21
C ARG A 38 -9.23 7.37 6.58
N LEU A 39 -9.20 7.28 5.26
CA LEU A 39 -8.00 6.79 4.55
C LEU A 39 -6.80 7.69 4.84
N VAL A 40 -6.96 9.00 4.72
CA VAL A 40 -5.90 9.99 4.99
C VAL A 40 -5.41 9.86 6.43
N ALA A 41 -6.31 9.84 7.41
CA ALA A 41 -5.96 9.69 8.82
C ALA A 41 -5.21 8.37 9.09
N ASN A 42 -5.67 7.26 8.53
CA ASN A 42 -5.04 5.95 8.66
C ASN A 42 -3.62 5.95 8.06
N VAL A 43 -3.45 6.57 6.90
CA VAL A 43 -2.13 6.68 6.23
C VAL A 43 -1.16 7.51 7.07
N GLU A 44 -1.61 8.65 7.60
CA GLU A 44 -0.79 9.51 8.45
C GLU A 44 -0.40 8.79 9.75
N HIS A 45 -1.34 8.10 10.38
CA HIS A 45 -1.09 7.30 11.59
C HIS A 45 -0.03 6.23 11.33
N PHE A 46 -0.21 5.42 10.28
CA PHE A 46 0.75 4.37 9.93
C PHE A 46 2.13 4.94 9.60
N ARG A 47 2.21 5.97 8.76
CA ARG A 47 3.51 6.61 8.40
C ARG A 47 4.22 7.16 9.61
N ARG A 48 3.52 7.87 10.49
CA ARG A 48 4.10 8.42 11.70
C ARG A 48 4.68 7.33 12.57
N GLY A 49 3.89 6.29 12.87
CA GLY A 49 4.36 5.16 13.67
C GLY A 49 5.59 4.47 13.10
N MET A 50 5.67 4.31 11.77
CA MET A 50 6.83 3.72 11.12
C MET A 50 8.06 4.63 11.16
N LEU A 51 7.90 5.94 10.94
CA LEU A 51 9.00 6.92 11.03
C LEU A 51 9.51 7.05 12.45
N ASP A 52 8.63 7.10 13.45
CA ASP A 52 8.98 7.17 14.87
C ASP A 52 9.75 5.91 15.32
N ALA A 53 9.43 4.76 14.71
CA ALA A 53 10.16 3.52 14.94
C ALA A 53 11.56 3.49 14.26
N GLY A 54 11.84 4.42 13.36
CA GLY A 54 13.14 4.54 12.68
C GLY A 54 13.20 3.88 11.29
N PHE A 55 12.06 3.50 10.70
CA PHE A 55 12.02 3.03 9.32
C PHE A 55 12.17 4.17 8.31
N ASP A 56 12.88 3.89 7.22
CA ASP A 56 12.92 4.79 6.08
C ASP A 56 11.67 4.58 5.20
N ILE A 57 10.83 5.61 5.11
CA ILE A 57 9.60 5.62 4.30
C ILE A 57 9.78 6.56 3.13
N LYS A 58 9.70 6.01 1.90
CA LYS A 58 9.78 6.84 0.69
C LYS A 58 8.62 7.85 0.66
N PRO A 59 8.88 9.16 0.53
CA PRO A 59 7.83 10.17 0.49
C PRO A 59 6.85 9.93 -0.66
N THR A 60 5.55 10.01 -0.36
CA THR A 60 4.46 9.86 -1.32
C THR A 60 3.19 10.52 -0.80
N GLN A 61 2.33 10.97 -1.68
CA GLN A 61 1.00 11.51 -1.33
C GLN A 61 -0.10 10.43 -1.41
N SER A 62 0.23 9.20 -1.81
CA SER A 62 -0.75 8.12 -1.96
C SER A 62 -0.93 7.32 -0.68
N ALA A 63 -1.97 6.48 -0.64
CA ALA A 63 -2.20 5.52 0.45
C ALA A 63 -1.20 4.34 0.47
N ILE A 64 -0.27 4.30 -0.46
CA ILE A 64 0.80 3.31 -0.51
C ILE A 64 2.01 3.83 0.27
N CYS A 65 2.45 3.07 1.26
CA CYS A 65 3.65 3.35 2.04
C CYS A 65 4.76 2.39 1.62
N ALA A 66 5.87 2.92 1.12
CA ALA A 66 7.02 2.14 0.72
C ALA A 66 8.07 2.16 1.85
N VAL A 67 8.20 1.04 2.56
CA VAL A 67 9.21 0.85 3.61
C VAL A 67 10.49 0.37 2.95
N MET A 68 11.53 1.22 2.94
CA MET A 68 12.77 0.96 2.22
C MET A 68 13.65 -0.02 2.98
N LEU A 69 14.10 -1.08 2.30
CA LEU A 69 15.01 -2.10 2.81
C LEU A 69 16.29 -2.21 1.96
N TYR A 70 16.25 -1.68 0.73
CA TYR A 70 17.36 -1.59 -0.21
C TYR A 70 17.88 -2.93 -0.75
N ASP A 71 17.94 -3.99 0.07
CA ASP A 71 18.43 -5.32 -0.30
C ASP A 71 17.28 -6.26 -0.69
N ALA A 72 17.46 -7.00 -1.81
CA ALA A 72 16.43 -7.87 -2.37
C ALA A 72 16.14 -9.08 -1.48
N LYS A 73 17.18 -9.70 -0.91
CA LYS A 73 17.02 -10.87 -0.03
C LYS A 73 16.36 -10.44 1.28
N LEU A 74 16.81 -9.35 1.86
CA LEU A 74 16.23 -8.77 3.07
C LEU A 74 14.75 -8.47 2.89
N SER A 75 14.33 -7.93 1.74
CA SER A 75 12.91 -7.62 1.49
C SER A 75 12.04 -8.89 1.41
N GLN A 76 12.58 -10.01 0.93
CA GLN A 76 11.87 -11.30 0.90
C GLN A 76 11.79 -11.91 2.30
N ASP A 77 12.92 -11.97 3.03
CA ASP A 77 12.99 -12.51 4.38
C ASP A 77 12.09 -11.69 5.33
N PHE A 78 12.06 -10.37 5.17
CA PHE A 78 11.21 -9.46 5.93
C PHE A 78 9.72 -9.72 5.67
N ALA A 79 9.33 -9.86 4.41
CA ALA A 79 7.94 -10.16 4.04
C ALA A 79 7.48 -11.53 4.58
N ALA A 80 8.34 -12.56 4.50
CA ALA A 80 8.04 -13.89 5.05
C ALA A 80 7.80 -13.83 6.57
N LYS A 81 8.68 -13.15 7.33
CA LYS A 81 8.51 -12.99 8.78
C LYS A 81 7.27 -12.17 9.16
N LEU A 82 6.91 -11.14 8.38
CA LEU A 82 5.67 -10.41 8.61
C LEU A 82 4.44 -11.28 8.39
N GLN A 83 4.49 -12.22 7.45
CA GLN A 83 3.41 -13.17 7.24
C GLN A 83 3.21 -14.08 8.46
N ASP A 84 4.31 -14.51 9.13
CA ASP A 84 4.23 -15.27 10.38
C ASP A 84 3.59 -14.44 11.52
N GLU A 85 3.73 -13.11 11.49
CA GLU A 85 3.06 -12.19 12.43
C GLU A 85 1.61 -11.83 11.98
N GLY A 86 1.10 -12.45 10.92
CA GLY A 86 -0.26 -12.22 10.39
C GLY A 86 -0.40 -10.96 9.54
N VAL A 87 0.70 -10.38 9.04
CA VAL A 87 0.72 -9.20 8.17
C VAL A 87 1.09 -9.61 6.75
N PHE A 88 0.10 -9.57 5.85
CA PHE A 88 0.29 -9.94 4.44
C PHE A 88 0.83 -8.77 3.62
N VAL A 89 2.11 -8.81 3.30
CA VAL A 89 2.79 -7.81 2.47
C VAL A 89 3.69 -8.50 1.45
N THR A 90 4.13 -7.75 0.45
CA THR A 90 5.02 -8.25 -0.60
C THR A 90 6.30 -7.43 -0.65
N GLY A 91 7.43 -8.11 -0.68
CA GLY A 91 8.73 -7.51 -0.98
C GLY A 91 8.86 -7.21 -2.46
N PHE A 92 9.20 -5.96 -2.78
CA PHE A 92 9.48 -5.52 -4.15
C PHE A 92 10.97 -5.34 -4.34
N TYR A 93 11.52 -5.99 -5.37
CA TYR A 93 12.94 -5.95 -5.72
C TYR A 93 13.13 -6.00 -7.24
N TYR A 94 14.35 -5.91 -7.71
CA TYR A 94 14.65 -5.96 -9.16
C TYR A 94 14.09 -7.26 -9.79
N PRO A 95 13.46 -7.22 -10.98
CA PRO A 95 13.34 -6.08 -11.90
C PRO A 95 12.11 -5.17 -11.68
N VAL A 96 11.25 -5.45 -10.69
CA VAL A 96 10.02 -4.68 -10.42
C VAL A 96 10.34 -3.26 -9.93
N VAL A 97 11.43 -3.12 -9.20
CA VAL A 97 12.00 -1.83 -8.77
C VAL A 97 13.48 -1.79 -9.16
N PRO A 98 14.11 -0.60 -9.25
CA PRO A 98 15.55 -0.50 -9.54
C PRO A 98 16.40 -1.29 -8.54
N LYS A 99 17.59 -1.71 -8.98
CA LYS A 99 18.58 -2.34 -8.08
C LYS A 99 18.95 -1.38 -6.96
N GLY A 100 19.02 -1.91 -5.72
CA GLY A 100 19.29 -1.11 -4.52
C GLY A 100 18.08 -0.32 -4.01
N GLU A 101 16.88 -0.52 -4.56
CA GLU A 101 15.65 0.12 -4.11
C GLU A 101 14.59 -0.89 -3.62
N ALA A 102 15.03 -2.04 -3.13
CA ALA A 102 14.11 -3.04 -2.61
C ALA A 102 13.35 -2.49 -1.38
N ARG A 103 12.08 -2.84 -1.30
CA ARG A 103 11.14 -2.28 -0.31
C ARG A 103 9.98 -3.23 -0.02
N ILE A 104 9.34 -3.05 1.12
CA ILE A 104 7.99 -3.57 1.36
C ILE A 104 6.99 -2.49 0.96
N ARG A 105 5.98 -2.86 0.18
CA ARG A 105 4.89 -1.96 -0.20
C ARG A 105 3.66 -2.27 0.65
N VAL A 106 3.31 -1.35 1.53
CA VAL A 106 2.11 -1.42 2.36
C VAL A 106 1.02 -0.57 1.74
N GLN A 107 -0.15 -1.14 1.56
CA GLN A 107 -1.34 -0.42 1.11
C GLN A 107 -2.31 -0.27 2.26
N VAL A 108 -2.45 0.96 2.74
CA VAL A 108 -3.42 1.30 3.79
C VAL A 108 -4.81 1.47 3.19
N SER A 109 -5.84 1.13 3.96
CA SER A 109 -7.25 1.22 3.55
C SER A 109 -8.06 2.01 4.58
N ALA A 110 -9.13 2.67 4.12
CA ALA A 110 -10.14 3.25 5.01
C ALA A 110 -10.84 2.20 5.88
N GLY A 111 -10.83 0.92 5.47
CA GLY A 111 -11.40 -0.19 6.23
C GLY A 111 -10.54 -0.67 7.40
N HIS A 112 -9.28 -0.24 7.50
CA HIS A 112 -8.44 -0.60 8.65
C HIS A 112 -8.86 0.17 9.89
N THR A 113 -8.84 -0.52 11.04
CA THR A 113 -8.98 0.14 12.35
C THR A 113 -7.61 0.59 12.87
N THR A 114 -7.60 1.52 13.82
CA THR A 114 -6.35 1.99 14.46
C THR A 114 -5.61 0.83 15.13
N GLU A 115 -6.32 -0.06 15.81
CA GLU A 115 -5.73 -1.24 16.46
C GLU A 115 -5.07 -2.21 15.46
N GLN A 116 -5.66 -2.35 14.27
CA GLN A 116 -5.05 -3.17 13.20
C GLN A 116 -3.75 -2.53 12.68
N LEU A 117 -3.75 -1.21 12.52
CA LEU A 117 -2.55 -0.47 12.11
C LEU A 117 -1.47 -0.51 13.19
N ASP A 118 -1.82 -0.36 14.46
CA ASP A 118 -0.87 -0.46 15.57
C ASP A 118 -0.25 -1.85 15.68
N ARG A 119 -1.05 -2.90 15.49
CA ARG A 119 -0.53 -4.28 15.42
C ARG A 119 0.41 -4.47 14.24
N CYS A 120 0.09 -3.89 13.09
CA CYS A 120 0.95 -3.94 11.91
C CYS A 120 2.28 -3.23 12.19
N ILE A 121 2.26 -2.03 12.75
CA ILE A 121 3.47 -1.28 13.16
C ILE A 121 4.31 -2.10 14.14
N ALA A 122 3.68 -2.69 15.15
CA ALA A 122 4.37 -3.52 16.13
C ALA A 122 5.05 -4.74 15.50
N ALA A 123 4.38 -5.40 14.54
CA ALA A 123 4.96 -6.51 13.78
C ALA A 123 6.17 -6.06 12.95
N PHE A 124 6.08 -4.91 12.27
CA PHE A 124 7.22 -4.32 11.56
C PHE A 124 8.40 -4.02 12.48
N ILE A 125 8.15 -3.46 13.67
CA ILE A 125 9.19 -3.17 14.66
C ILE A 125 9.87 -4.46 15.13
N LYS A 126 9.09 -5.49 15.45
CA LYS A 126 9.60 -6.79 15.88
C LYS A 126 10.51 -7.39 14.81
N VAL A 127 10.01 -7.54 13.59
CA VAL A 127 10.77 -8.09 12.47
C VAL A 127 11.98 -7.21 12.12
N GLY A 128 11.83 -5.88 12.20
CA GLY A 128 12.91 -4.94 11.95
C GLY A 128 14.09 -5.10 12.91
N LYS A 129 13.81 -5.38 14.19
CA LYS A 129 14.83 -5.69 15.20
C LYS A 129 15.47 -7.06 14.95
N GLU A 130 14.68 -8.09 14.66
CA GLU A 130 15.16 -9.45 14.38
C GLU A 130 16.12 -9.49 13.17
N LEU A 131 15.84 -8.69 12.15
CA LEU A 131 16.64 -8.63 10.92
C LEU A 131 17.69 -7.49 10.92
N ASN A 132 17.92 -6.83 12.08
CA ASN A 132 18.88 -5.73 12.25
C ASN A 132 18.64 -4.54 11.30
N VAL A 133 17.41 -4.31 10.88
CA VAL A 133 16.98 -3.10 10.14
C VAL A 133 16.85 -1.92 11.12
N LEU A 134 16.33 -2.20 12.31
CA LEU A 134 16.25 -1.26 13.42
C LEU A 134 17.30 -1.59 14.46
N LYS A 135 17.80 -0.54 15.13
CA LYS A 135 18.75 -0.65 16.24
C LYS A 135 18.05 -0.90 17.57
#